data_f2e3767efbf53678454b08339d54bc81
#
_entry.id   f2e3767efbf53678454b08339d54bc81
#
_cell.length_a   1.000
_cell.length_b   1.000
_cell.length_c   1.000
_cell.angle_alpha   90.00
_cell.angle_beta   90.00
_cell.angle_gamma   90.00
#
_symmetry.space_group_name_H-M   'P 1'
#
loop_
_entity.id
_entity.type
_entity.pdbx_description
1 polymer ?
#
loop_
_entity_poly.entity_id
_entity_poly.type
_entity_poly.pdbx_seq_one_letter_code
_entity_poly.pdbx_strand_id
1 'polypeptide(L)'
;MNAMIAPVTYSVRGKVIDRQSRQPVAYANVFVAGIPGKGVSTDSLGTFKIEQVPPGIYSLEASCIGYQTVSTPEYIVSASTPFIEIEMEEDANLLNTVVVVPSPFRRNIESPVSMRIIGLQEIEKSPGANRDVSRIVRSYPGVSFSPIGYRNDLIVRGGSPSENRFYMDGIEIPNINHFATQGASGGPVSIVNADLIREITFYTGAFPANRSGALSSVLDFRLKDGNPDKQAFKATIGASEVSLSGAGHLGQRTTYLFSARQSYLQLLFKALGLPFLPNFIDGQFKTKTRFNEHSELTLLGLAGIDKMKLNTDEKGEDAEYLLSYLPTIHQETFTFGASYRHYNGRHVQSLILSHNYLNNRNLKYRNNDDSSEDNLTLRLRSTEQKTTLRFENQTRLGAWTLKEGAELNNSIYTNHSRQRLYGSHSGTLSIYETSLNIFGWGAFFSSNYTTADKRLALSAGIRMDGNTYNRKMRQLWKQFSPRLSASYKLSEQWTLSGSTGLYHQLPPYTCLLYTSDAA
;
A
#
# COMPACT_ATOMS: atom_id res chain seq x y z
N MET A 1 -34.74 41.27 1.56
CA MET A 1 -34.78 40.06 0.70
C MET A 1 -33.43 39.35 0.84
N ASN A 2 -33.35 38.34 1.67
CA ASN A 2 -32.17 37.47 1.69
C ASN A 2 -32.25 36.55 0.47
N ALA A 3 -31.43 36.80 -0.54
CA ALA A 3 -31.25 35.85 -1.63
C ALA A 3 -30.64 34.55 -1.02
N MET A 4 -31.46 33.51 -0.88
CA MET A 4 -30.97 32.18 -0.57
C MET A 4 -30.04 31.76 -1.73
N ILE A 5 -28.75 31.77 -1.50
CA ILE A 5 -27.77 31.19 -2.45
C ILE A 5 -28.13 29.71 -2.54
N ALA A 6 -28.54 29.24 -3.71
CA ALA A 6 -28.85 27.83 -3.94
C ALA A 6 -27.61 27.01 -3.58
N PRO A 7 -27.74 25.93 -2.82
CA PRO A 7 -26.61 25.10 -2.45
C PRO A 7 -25.93 24.54 -3.71
N VAL A 8 -24.58 24.64 -3.75
CA VAL A 8 -23.79 24.09 -4.84
C VAL A 8 -23.98 22.57 -4.85
N THR A 9 -24.35 22.01 -5.98
CA THR A 9 -24.53 20.59 -6.18
C THR A 9 -23.80 20.12 -7.44
N TYR A 10 -23.44 18.85 -7.48
CA TYR A 10 -22.72 18.24 -8.59
C TYR A 10 -23.44 17.01 -9.12
N SER A 11 -23.08 16.55 -10.32
CA SER A 11 -23.54 15.28 -10.86
C SER A 11 -22.49 14.20 -10.68
N VAL A 12 -22.93 13.01 -10.26
CA VAL A 12 -22.12 11.79 -10.21
C VAL A 12 -22.51 10.92 -11.39
N ARG A 13 -21.53 10.55 -12.22
CA ARG A 13 -21.74 9.77 -13.45
C ARG A 13 -20.89 8.52 -13.43
N GLY A 14 -21.39 7.46 -14.04
CA GLY A 14 -20.65 6.23 -14.11
C GLY A 14 -21.29 5.16 -14.95
N LYS A 15 -20.73 3.95 -14.87
CA LYS A 15 -21.20 2.75 -15.53
C LYS A 15 -21.14 1.57 -14.56
N VAL A 16 -22.17 0.73 -14.61
CA VAL A 16 -22.20 -0.55 -13.89
C VAL A 16 -21.89 -1.66 -14.88
N ILE A 17 -20.95 -2.51 -14.53
CA ILE A 17 -20.50 -3.62 -15.38
C ILE A 17 -20.37 -4.90 -14.57
N ASP A 18 -20.50 -6.02 -15.23
CA ASP A 18 -20.11 -7.31 -14.68
C ASP A 18 -18.58 -7.39 -14.55
N ARG A 19 -18.09 -7.80 -13.41
CA ARG A 19 -16.67 -7.81 -13.07
C ARG A 19 -15.85 -8.75 -13.94
N GLN A 20 -16.42 -9.84 -14.38
CA GLN A 20 -15.70 -10.92 -15.09
C GLN A 20 -15.86 -10.80 -16.60
N SER A 21 -17.10 -10.66 -17.07
CA SER A 21 -17.39 -10.54 -18.50
C SER A 21 -17.15 -9.14 -19.05
N ARG A 22 -17.06 -8.12 -18.16
CA ARG A 22 -16.96 -6.68 -18.50
C ARG A 22 -18.18 -6.15 -19.25
N GLN A 23 -19.25 -6.94 -19.35
CA GLN A 23 -20.48 -6.52 -20.00
C GLN A 23 -21.25 -5.51 -19.15
N PRO A 24 -21.99 -4.56 -19.78
CA PRO A 24 -22.82 -3.61 -19.05
C PRO A 24 -23.94 -4.33 -18.28
N VAL A 25 -24.19 -3.88 -17.03
CA VAL A 25 -25.33 -4.30 -16.22
C VAL A 25 -26.43 -3.26 -16.38
N ALA A 26 -27.44 -3.59 -17.21
CA ALA A 26 -28.58 -2.72 -17.45
C ALA A 26 -29.55 -2.75 -16.26
N TYR A 27 -30.24 -1.63 -16.03
CA TYR A 27 -31.30 -1.47 -15.03
C TYR A 27 -30.85 -1.76 -13.59
N ALA A 28 -29.58 -1.65 -13.29
CA ALA A 28 -29.08 -1.69 -11.93
C ALA A 28 -29.45 -0.40 -11.19
N ASN A 29 -29.93 -0.52 -9.97
CA ASN A 29 -30.20 0.63 -9.11
C ASN A 29 -28.91 1.11 -8.46
N VAL A 30 -28.58 2.40 -8.61
CA VAL A 30 -27.40 3.04 -8.03
C VAL A 30 -27.81 4.17 -7.12
N PHE A 31 -27.37 4.13 -5.85
CA PHE A 31 -27.70 5.11 -4.82
C PHE A 31 -26.44 5.74 -4.23
N VAL A 32 -26.57 6.99 -3.77
CA VAL A 32 -25.54 7.64 -2.95
C VAL A 32 -25.77 7.24 -1.50
N ALA A 33 -24.81 6.53 -0.90
CA ALA A 33 -24.92 6.10 0.49
C ALA A 33 -25.04 7.31 1.44
N GLY A 34 -25.96 7.23 2.38
CA GLY A 34 -26.19 8.30 3.37
C GLY A 34 -27.02 9.49 2.88
N ILE A 35 -27.47 9.52 1.62
CA ILE A 35 -28.39 10.57 1.12
C ILE A 35 -29.70 9.91 0.63
N PRO A 36 -30.77 9.94 1.43
CA PRO A 36 -32.05 9.37 1.05
C PRO A 36 -32.59 10.01 -0.25
N GLY A 37 -33.13 9.17 -1.15
CA GLY A 37 -33.75 9.61 -2.40
C GLY A 37 -32.76 10.04 -3.51
N LYS A 38 -31.45 9.94 -3.30
CA LYS A 38 -30.45 10.17 -4.34
C LYS A 38 -30.00 8.86 -4.97
N GLY A 39 -30.70 8.44 -6.00
CA GLY A 39 -30.43 7.24 -6.77
C GLY A 39 -31.10 7.25 -8.12
N VAL A 40 -30.62 6.42 -9.03
CA VAL A 40 -31.13 6.23 -10.38
C VAL A 40 -30.91 4.78 -10.82
N SER A 41 -31.68 4.32 -11.82
CA SER A 41 -31.41 3.06 -12.50
C SER A 41 -30.48 3.30 -13.69
N THR A 42 -29.60 2.35 -14.00
CA THR A 42 -28.76 2.39 -15.21
C THR A 42 -29.59 2.19 -16.47
N ASP A 43 -29.13 2.75 -17.56
CA ASP A 43 -29.70 2.51 -18.90
C ASP A 43 -29.30 1.13 -19.48
N SER A 44 -29.69 0.88 -20.73
CA SER A 44 -29.34 -0.40 -21.43
C SER A 44 -27.84 -0.60 -21.65
N LEU A 45 -27.05 0.47 -21.58
CA LEU A 45 -25.59 0.43 -21.69
C LEU A 45 -24.90 0.39 -20.32
N GLY A 46 -25.70 0.22 -19.23
CA GLY A 46 -25.21 0.22 -17.86
C GLY A 46 -24.78 1.58 -17.34
N THR A 47 -25.08 2.70 -18.05
CA THR A 47 -24.64 4.02 -17.63
C THR A 47 -25.65 4.68 -16.66
N PHE A 48 -25.14 5.53 -15.78
CA PHE A 48 -25.97 6.27 -14.82
C PHE A 48 -25.50 7.71 -14.63
N LYS A 49 -26.42 8.59 -14.24
CA LYS A 49 -26.15 9.98 -13.85
C LYS A 49 -27.06 10.36 -12.69
N ILE A 50 -26.47 10.59 -11.51
CA ILE A 50 -27.17 11.08 -10.33
C ILE A 50 -26.92 12.59 -10.23
N GLU A 51 -27.98 13.37 -10.27
CA GLU A 51 -27.89 14.84 -10.24
C GLU A 51 -28.12 15.43 -8.84
N GLN A 52 -27.69 16.66 -8.66
CA GLN A 52 -27.90 17.44 -7.44
C GLN A 52 -27.36 16.74 -6.18
N VAL A 53 -26.16 16.15 -6.26
CA VAL A 53 -25.46 15.59 -5.09
C VAL A 53 -24.66 16.72 -4.43
N PRO A 54 -24.81 16.95 -3.13
CA PRO A 54 -24.00 17.93 -2.40
C PRO A 54 -22.51 17.58 -2.44
N PRO A 55 -21.60 18.57 -2.35
CA PRO A 55 -20.18 18.27 -2.21
C PRO A 55 -19.92 17.50 -0.92
N GLY A 56 -19.06 16.48 -1.00
CA GLY A 56 -18.76 15.61 0.14
C GLY A 56 -18.01 14.36 -0.26
N ILE A 57 -17.86 13.46 0.69
CA ILE A 57 -17.24 12.14 0.47
C ILE A 57 -18.32 11.08 0.64
N TYR A 58 -18.58 10.32 -0.41
CA TYR A 58 -19.66 9.33 -0.47
C TYR A 58 -19.20 8.04 -1.12
N SER A 59 -19.78 6.92 -0.70
CA SER A 59 -19.79 5.67 -1.45
C SER A 59 -21.07 5.56 -2.28
N LEU A 60 -21.03 4.79 -3.36
CA LEU A 60 -22.19 4.42 -4.13
C LEU A 60 -22.56 2.97 -3.84
N GLU A 61 -23.84 2.69 -3.81
CA GLU A 61 -24.37 1.36 -3.67
C GLU A 61 -25.08 0.98 -4.95
N ALA A 62 -24.73 -0.18 -5.52
CA ALA A 62 -25.39 -0.70 -6.70
C ALA A 62 -26.03 -2.05 -6.41
N SER A 63 -27.28 -2.24 -6.87
CA SER A 63 -28.03 -3.47 -6.75
C SER A 63 -28.74 -3.80 -8.06
N CYS A 64 -28.73 -5.09 -8.43
CA CYS A 64 -29.42 -5.61 -9.61
C CYS A 64 -29.84 -7.07 -9.33
N ILE A 65 -30.97 -7.47 -9.90
CA ILE A 65 -31.43 -8.88 -9.81
C ILE A 65 -30.39 -9.79 -10.49
N GLY A 66 -30.01 -10.88 -9.82
CA GLY A 66 -28.97 -11.79 -10.33
C GLY A 66 -27.53 -11.34 -10.02
N TYR A 67 -27.35 -10.23 -9.32
CA TYR A 67 -26.04 -9.71 -8.92
C TYR A 67 -25.94 -9.48 -7.42
N GLN A 68 -24.73 -9.61 -6.88
CA GLN A 68 -24.45 -9.18 -5.50
C GLN A 68 -24.50 -7.68 -5.41
N THR A 69 -25.21 -7.17 -4.38
CA THR A 69 -25.13 -5.73 -4.08
C THR A 69 -23.71 -5.36 -3.73
N VAL A 70 -23.23 -4.28 -4.32
CA VAL A 70 -21.89 -3.77 -4.11
C VAL A 70 -21.93 -2.36 -3.55
N SER A 71 -21.09 -2.08 -2.55
CA SER A 71 -20.77 -0.73 -2.10
C SER A 71 -19.38 -0.39 -2.64
N THR A 72 -19.27 0.75 -3.33
CA THR A 72 -17.98 1.22 -3.86
C THR A 72 -17.08 1.73 -2.73
N PRO A 73 -15.75 1.86 -2.97
CA PRO A 73 -14.92 2.77 -2.19
C PRO A 73 -15.49 4.19 -2.19
N GLU A 74 -15.06 5.01 -1.25
CA GLU A 74 -15.47 6.40 -1.16
C GLU A 74 -14.90 7.25 -2.31
N TYR A 75 -15.68 8.25 -2.74
CA TYR A 75 -15.33 9.23 -3.77
C TYR A 75 -15.59 10.63 -3.25
N ILE A 76 -14.73 11.58 -3.65
CA ILE A 76 -14.96 13.01 -3.40
C ILE A 76 -15.89 13.53 -4.50
N VAL A 77 -17.09 13.98 -4.11
CA VAL A 77 -18.04 14.63 -5.00
C VAL A 77 -17.74 16.12 -5.04
N SER A 78 -17.32 16.61 -6.22
CA SER A 78 -16.90 17.99 -6.48
C SER A 78 -17.01 18.29 -7.99
N ALA A 79 -16.57 19.46 -8.41
CA ALA A 79 -16.45 19.79 -9.85
C ALA A 79 -15.55 18.83 -10.64
N SER A 80 -14.62 18.13 -9.95
CA SER A 80 -13.68 17.18 -10.53
C SER A 80 -14.06 15.70 -10.26
N THR A 81 -15.31 15.42 -9.86
CA THR A 81 -15.79 14.04 -9.66
C THR A 81 -15.46 13.19 -10.91
N PRO A 82 -14.74 12.08 -10.78
CA PRO A 82 -14.40 11.23 -11.90
C PRO A 82 -15.62 10.42 -12.38
N PHE A 83 -15.54 9.88 -13.58
CA PHE A 83 -16.46 8.84 -14.03
C PHE A 83 -16.23 7.57 -13.20
N ILE A 84 -17.30 7.02 -12.60
CA ILE A 84 -17.23 5.93 -11.65
C ILE A 84 -17.64 4.62 -12.33
N GLU A 85 -16.73 3.65 -12.35
CA GLU A 85 -17.05 2.29 -12.79
C GLU A 85 -17.37 1.43 -11.58
N ILE A 86 -18.55 0.81 -11.56
CA ILE A 86 -19.01 -0.08 -10.51
C ILE A 86 -18.99 -1.50 -11.06
N GLU A 87 -18.17 -2.36 -10.48
CA GLU A 87 -18.05 -3.76 -10.85
C GLU A 87 -18.95 -4.60 -9.97
N MET A 88 -19.98 -5.21 -10.53
CA MET A 88 -20.87 -6.16 -9.85
C MET A 88 -20.46 -7.60 -10.16
N GLU A 89 -20.76 -8.50 -9.25
CA GLU A 89 -20.54 -9.94 -9.41
C GLU A 89 -21.87 -10.66 -9.52
N GLU A 90 -22.04 -11.52 -10.54
CA GLU A 90 -23.23 -12.34 -10.67
C GLU A 90 -23.45 -13.24 -9.43
N ASP A 91 -24.69 -13.38 -9.02
CA ASP A 91 -25.11 -14.29 -7.96
C ASP A 91 -26.42 -14.97 -8.36
N ALA A 92 -26.32 -16.15 -8.93
CA ALA A 92 -27.46 -16.91 -9.42
C ALA A 92 -28.49 -17.32 -8.33
N ASN A 93 -28.17 -17.12 -7.04
CA ASN A 93 -28.99 -17.56 -5.91
C ASN A 93 -29.77 -16.42 -5.23
N LEU A 94 -29.70 -15.18 -5.73
CA LEU A 94 -30.38 -14.06 -5.11
C LEU A 94 -31.84 -13.93 -5.56
N LEU A 95 -32.75 -14.50 -4.78
CA LEU A 95 -34.17 -14.16 -4.78
C LEU A 95 -34.60 -13.37 -3.51
N ASN A 96 -33.69 -13.07 -2.58
CA ASN A 96 -34.01 -12.50 -1.28
C ASN A 96 -33.26 -11.20 -0.94
N THR A 97 -33.83 -10.46 -0.01
CA THR A 97 -33.49 -9.13 0.50
C THR A 97 -31.99 -8.85 0.59
N VAL A 98 -31.59 -7.77 -0.02
CA VAL A 98 -30.20 -7.31 -0.08
C VAL A 98 -29.84 -6.55 1.19
N VAL A 99 -28.85 -7.01 1.95
CA VAL A 99 -28.25 -6.27 3.05
C VAL A 99 -26.96 -5.61 2.55
N VAL A 100 -26.96 -4.29 2.51
CA VAL A 100 -25.76 -3.52 2.16
C VAL A 100 -24.87 -3.36 3.38
N VAL A 101 -23.61 -3.78 3.25
CA VAL A 101 -22.60 -3.60 4.30
C VAL A 101 -21.70 -2.42 3.90
N PRO A 102 -21.67 -1.32 4.70
CA PRO A 102 -20.79 -0.18 4.43
C PRO A 102 -19.32 -0.57 4.26
N SER A 103 -18.59 0.16 3.43
CA SER A 103 -17.21 -0.12 3.04
C SER A 103 -16.25 -0.47 4.21
N PRO A 104 -16.27 0.24 5.37
CA PRO A 104 -15.39 -0.07 6.50
C PRO A 104 -15.62 -1.46 7.12
N PHE A 105 -16.81 -2.04 6.91
CA PHE A 105 -17.20 -3.33 7.47
C PHE A 105 -17.19 -4.47 6.44
N ARG A 106 -16.71 -4.20 5.21
CA ARG A 106 -16.50 -5.27 4.23
C ARG A 106 -15.53 -6.31 4.81
N ARG A 107 -15.94 -7.56 4.79
CA ARG A 107 -15.13 -8.68 5.27
C ARG A 107 -14.50 -9.40 4.09
N ASN A 108 -13.24 -9.80 4.25
CA ASN A 108 -12.61 -10.75 3.34
C ASN A 108 -12.71 -12.14 3.92
N ILE A 109 -13.17 -13.11 3.14
CA ILE A 109 -13.29 -14.51 3.57
C ILE A 109 -11.94 -15.06 4.01
N GLU A 110 -10.86 -14.69 3.34
CA GLU A 110 -9.49 -15.11 3.66
C GLU A 110 -8.96 -14.51 4.97
N SER A 111 -9.49 -13.33 5.38
CA SER A 111 -9.09 -12.62 6.61
C SER A 111 -10.30 -12.03 7.34
N PRO A 112 -11.20 -12.85 7.88
CA PRO A 112 -12.48 -12.38 8.40
C PRO A 112 -12.40 -11.58 9.69
N VAL A 113 -11.31 -11.72 10.46
CA VAL A 113 -11.13 -11.13 11.80
C VAL A 113 -10.05 -10.05 11.82
N SER A 114 -9.07 -10.14 10.93
CA SER A 114 -7.81 -9.37 11.03
C SER A 114 -7.61 -8.38 9.88
N MET A 115 -8.68 -7.98 9.20
CA MET A 115 -8.66 -7.02 8.11
C MET A 115 -9.48 -5.78 8.44
N ARG A 116 -8.97 -4.61 8.05
CA ARG A 116 -9.69 -3.33 8.07
C ARG A 116 -9.49 -2.60 6.75
N ILE A 117 -10.52 -1.87 6.34
CA ILE A 117 -10.45 -0.97 5.19
C ILE A 117 -10.48 0.45 5.72
N ILE A 118 -9.48 1.22 5.37
CA ILE A 118 -9.33 2.64 5.72
C ILE A 118 -9.74 3.42 4.48
N GLY A 119 -10.86 4.09 4.55
CA GLY A 119 -11.43 4.86 3.43
C GLY A 119 -10.92 6.31 3.38
N LEU A 120 -11.38 7.06 2.38
CA LEU A 120 -11.02 8.46 2.19
C LEU A 120 -11.42 9.35 3.36
N GLN A 121 -12.60 9.13 3.95
CA GLN A 121 -13.05 9.92 5.10
C GLN A 121 -12.10 9.80 6.27
N GLU A 122 -11.62 8.60 6.54
CA GLU A 122 -10.69 8.34 7.63
C GLU A 122 -9.30 8.92 7.34
N ILE A 123 -8.82 8.81 6.10
CA ILE A 123 -7.56 9.41 5.65
C ILE A 123 -7.60 10.94 5.78
N GLU A 124 -8.70 11.57 5.35
CA GLU A 124 -8.85 13.04 5.35
C GLU A 124 -9.12 13.63 6.74
N LYS A 125 -9.82 12.89 7.61
CA LYS A 125 -10.29 13.38 8.91
C LYS A 125 -9.49 12.86 10.11
N SER A 126 -8.46 12.03 9.90
CA SER A 126 -7.68 11.45 11.01
C SER A 126 -6.96 12.55 11.80
N PRO A 127 -7.28 12.76 13.08
CA PRO A 127 -6.68 13.81 13.89
C PRO A 127 -5.18 13.58 14.10
N GLY A 128 -4.37 14.63 13.90
CA GLY A 128 -2.92 14.57 14.14
C GLY A 128 -2.12 13.72 13.16
N ALA A 129 -2.77 13.05 12.21
CA ALA A 129 -2.08 12.22 11.23
C ALA A 129 -1.38 13.06 10.15
N ASN A 130 -1.82 14.32 9.93
CA ASN A 130 -1.30 15.20 8.88
C ASN A 130 -1.22 14.50 7.51
N ARG A 131 -2.23 13.66 7.21
CA ARG A 131 -2.31 12.83 5.99
C ARG A 131 -1.15 11.84 5.81
N ASP A 132 -0.40 11.56 6.87
CA ASP A 132 0.65 10.54 6.91
C ASP A 132 0.02 9.17 7.20
N VAL A 133 0.20 8.24 6.27
CA VAL A 133 -0.40 6.90 6.33
C VAL A 133 0.06 6.12 7.56
N SER A 134 1.33 6.21 7.92
CA SER A 134 1.86 5.52 9.10
C SER A 134 1.15 5.99 10.37
N ARG A 135 0.88 7.29 10.47
CA ARG A 135 0.18 7.89 11.62
C ARG A 135 -1.30 7.53 11.67
N ILE A 136 -1.96 7.41 10.50
CA ILE A 136 -3.34 6.94 10.43
C ILE A 136 -3.45 5.53 10.99
N VAL A 137 -2.58 4.62 10.53
CA VAL A 137 -2.58 3.21 10.94
C VAL A 137 -2.28 3.04 12.44
N ARG A 138 -1.53 3.95 13.05
CA ARG A 138 -1.23 3.95 14.50
C ARG A 138 -2.46 4.08 15.41
N SER A 139 -3.56 4.63 14.91
CA SER A 139 -4.79 4.76 15.69
C SER A 139 -5.54 3.44 15.91
N TYR A 140 -5.12 2.36 15.22
CA TYR A 140 -5.81 1.07 15.32
C TYR A 140 -5.32 0.20 16.48
N PRO A 141 -6.21 -0.62 17.06
CA PRO A 141 -5.85 -1.55 18.13
C PRO A 141 -4.75 -2.54 17.68
N GLY A 142 -3.78 -2.76 18.55
CA GLY A 142 -2.65 -3.66 18.30
C GLY A 142 -1.54 -3.06 17.45
N VAL A 143 -1.61 -1.77 17.12
CA VAL A 143 -0.53 -1.04 16.46
C VAL A 143 0.14 -0.13 17.49
N SER A 144 1.43 -0.29 17.63
CA SER A 144 2.32 0.62 18.38
C SER A 144 3.37 1.20 17.44
N PHE A 145 4.22 2.04 17.95
CA PHE A 145 5.24 2.74 17.17
C PHE A 145 6.55 2.79 17.94
N SER A 146 7.62 3.09 17.23
CA SER A 146 8.93 3.26 17.83
C SER A 146 8.87 4.33 18.95
N PRO A 147 9.46 4.08 20.11
CA PRO A 147 9.57 5.07 21.18
C PRO A 147 10.44 6.28 20.81
N ILE A 148 11.21 6.18 19.72
CA ILE A 148 12.03 7.26 19.20
C ILE A 148 11.13 8.24 18.45
N GLY A 149 10.95 9.44 19.00
CA GLY A 149 9.90 10.40 18.64
C GLY A 149 9.88 10.90 17.19
N TYR A 150 10.96 10.77 16.45
CA TYR A 150 11.06 11.16 15.03
C TYR A 150 10.91 9.99 14.04
N ARG A 151 10.63 8.77 14.51
CA ARG A 151 10.41 7.58 13.67
C ARG A 151 8.95 7.16 13.67
N ASN A 152 8.48 6.72 12.50
CA ASN A 152 7.13 6.17 12.31
C ASN A 152 7.16 4.66 11.96
N ASP A 153 8.06 3.91 12.61
CA ASP A 153 8.08 2.46 12.47
C ASP A 153 6.75 1.85 12.95
N LEU A 154 6.16 1.00 12.12
CA LEU A 154 4.95 0.28 12.47
C LEU A 154 5.30 -1.01 13.20
N ILE A 155 4.84 -1.14 14.43
CA ILE A 155 4.95 -2.33 15.27
C ILE A 155 3.54 -2.88 15.42
N VAL A 156 3.24 -3.97 14.71
CA VAL A 156 1.90 -4.56 14.72
C VAL A 156 1.91 -5.85 15.53
N ARG A 157 1.06 -5.91 16.56
CA ARG A 157 0.95 -7.05 17.49
C ARG A 157 2.29 -7.47 18.11
N GLY A 158 3.18 -6.51 18.37
CA GLY A 158 4.48 -6.75 18.97
C GLY A 158 5.56 -7.29 18.01
N GLY A 159 5.27 -7.41 16.72
CA GLY A 159 6.25 -7.83 15.71
C GLY A 159 7.22 -6.73 15.30
N SER A 160 8.34 -7.12 14.71
CA SER A 160 9.35 -6.18 14.21
C SER A 160 8.80 -5.34 13.04
N PRO A 161 9.24 -4.08 12.88
CA PRO A 161 8.94 -3.28 11.70
C PRO A 161 9.29 -3.95 10.36
N SER A 162 10.31 -4.81 10.34
CA SER A 162 10.70 -5.60 9.16
C SER A 162 9.70 -6.69 8.76
N GLU A 163 8.76 -7.03 9.64
CA GLU A 163 7.75 -8.07 9.41
C GLU A 163 6.52 -7.56 8.67
N ASN A 164 6.45 -6.27 8.40
CA ASN A 164 5.39 -5.65 7.62
C ASN A 164 5.71 -5.72 6.12
N ARG A 165 4.67 -5.80 5.28
CA ARG A 165 4.78 -5.72 3.83
C ARG A 165 3.82 -4.68 3.29
N PHE A 166 4.26 -3.99 2.25
CA PHE A 166 3.54 -2.89 1.65
C PHE A 166 3.31 -3.16 0.17
N TYR A 167 2.08 -2.99 -0.29
CA TYR A 167 1.71 -3.14 -1.68
C TYR A 167 0.97 -1.89 -2.15
N MET A 168 1.15 -1.52 -3.41
CA MET A 168 0.46 -0.42 -4.06
C MET A 168 -0.12 -0.93 -5.39
N ASP A 169 -1.45 -0.99 -5.50
CA ASP A 169 -2.16 -1.62 -6.62
C ASP A 169 -1.63 -3.04 -6.94
N GLY A 170 -1.26 -3.80 -5.89
CA GLY A 170 -0.72 -5.16 -6.00
C GLY A 170 0.79 -5.25 -6.27
N ILE A 171 1.49 -4.15 -6.47
CA ILE A 171 2.93 -4.06 -6.63
C ILE A 171 3.57 -3.88 -5.24
N GLU A 172 4.52 -4.73 -4.88
CA GLU A 172 5.26 -4.60 -3.62
C GLU A 172 6.15 -3.35 -3.66
N ILE A 173 6.10 -2.54 -2.58
CA ILE A 173 6.99 -1.39 -2.36
C ILE A 173 7.85 -1.65 -1.12
N PRO A 174 9.12 -1.19 -1.09
CA PRO A 174 10.05 -1.57 -0.03
C PRO A 174 9.71 -0.94 1.33
N ASN A 175 9.20 0.28 1.33
CA ASN A 175 8.82 1.03 2.52
C ASN A 175 7.74 2.06 2.18
N ILE A 176 7.18 2.70 3.21
CA ILE A 176 6.14 3.73 3.08
C ILE A 176 6.57 5.11 3.58
N ASN A 177 7.80 5.25 4.07
CA ASN A 177 8.31 6.48 4.65
C ASN A 177 9.64 6.91 4.02
N HIS A 178 9.88 8.21 3.97
CA HIS A 178 11.18 8.82 3.73
C HIS A 178 12.14 8.49 4.89
N PHE A 179 13.45 8.49 4.62
CA PHE A 179 14.50 8.18 5.61
C PHE A 179 14.32 6.79 6.26
N ALA A 180 13.82 5.82 5.49
CA ALA A 180 13.64 4.47 5.96
C ALA A 180 14.99 3.81 6.25
N THR A 181 15.07 3.08 7.36
CA THR A 181 16.23 2.25 7.66
C THR A 181 16.05 0.88 7.00
N GLN A 182 17.12 0.28 6.51
CA GLN A 182 17.08 -1.07 5.96
C GLN A 182 16.55 -2.07 6.99
N GLY A 183 15.60 -2.90 6.57
CA GLY A 183 14.90 -3.81 7.47
C GLY A 183 13.90 -3.15 8.42
N ALA A 184 13.51 -1.88 8.17
CA ALA A 184 12.48 -1.17 8.92
C ALA A 184 11.71 -0.23 8.01
N SER A 185 10.49 0.15 8.39
CA SER A 185 9.65 1.07 7.62
C SER A 185 9.70 2.52 8.13
N GLY A 186 10.48 2.76 9.17
CA GLY A 186 10.49 4.00 9.91
C GLY A 186 11.14 5.16 9.19
N GLY A 187 10.61 6.34 9.43
CA GLY A 187 11.02 7.64 8.95
C GLY A 187 9.97 8.66 9.33
N PRO A 188 10.28 9.95 9.34
CA PRO A 188 9.40 10.97 9.93
C PRO A 188 8.15 11.28 9.09
N VAL A 189 8.16 11.00 7.79
CA VAL A 189 7.12 11.41 6.82
C VAL A 189 6.88 10.32 5.80
N SER A 190 5.63 10.14 5.40
CA SER A 190 5.25 9.16 4.37
C SER A 190 5.74 9.57 2.98
N ILE A 191 6.35 8.61 2.25
CA ILE A 191 6.68 8.75 0.83
C ILE A 191 5.43 8.55 -0.04
N VAL A 192 4.42 7.84 0.46
CA VAL A 192 3.16 7.63 -0.25
C VAL A 192 2.27 8.86 -0.07
N ASN A 193 1.91 9.53 -1.16
CA ASN A 193 1.03 10.69 -1.09
C ASN A 193 -0.43 10.25 -0.84
N ALA A 194 -0.97 10.65 0.32
CA ALA A 194 -2.33 10.34 0.73
C ALA A 194 -3.40 10.88 -0.25
N ASP A 195 -3.12 11.98 -0.97
CA ASP A 195 -4.02 12.54 -1.98
C ASP A 195 -4.34 11.56 -3.12
N LEU A 196 -3.42 10.64 -3.41
CA LEU A 196 -3.56 9.66 -4.47
C LEU A 196 -4.22 8.36 -4.01
N ILE A 197 -4.37 8.15 -2.70
CA ILE A 197 -4.93 6.91 -2.14
C ILE A 197 -6.47 6.96 -2.21
N ARG A 198 -7.06 5.86 -2.64
CA ARG A 198 -8.50 5.61 -2.60
C ARG A 198 -8.92 4.92 -1.31
N GLU A 199 -8.24 3.83 -0.99
CA GLU A 199 -8.45 3.04 0.23
C GLU A 199 -7.17 2.30 0.59
N ILE A 200 -7.05 1.90 1.85
CA ILE A 200 -5.97 1.04 2.33
C ILE A 200 -6.62 -0.18 2.95
N THR A 201 -6.22 -1.37 2.49
CA THR A 201 -6.59 -2.60 3.16
C THR A 201 -5.46 -2.97 4.12
N PHE A 202 -5.75 -2.96 5.40
CA PHE A 202 -4.81 -3.25 6.47
C PHE A 202 -5.10 -4.62 7.08
N TYR A 203 -4.17 -5.56 6.89
CA TYR A 203 -4.21 -6.89 7.48
C TYR A 203 -3.26 -6.94 8.68
N THR A 204 -3.76 -7.36 9.83
CA THR A 204 -2.98 -7.56 11.06
C THR A 204 -2.76 -9.03 11.39
N GLY A 205 -2.97 -9.92 10.44
CA GLY A 205 -2.87 -11.38 10.50
C GLY A 205 -3.77 -12.02 9.45
N ALA A 206 -3.73 -13.35 9.34
CA ALA A 206 -4.50 -14.09 8.35
C ALA A 206 -4.35 -13.54 6.93
N PHE A 207 -3.10 -13.37 6.49
CA PHE A 207 -2.79 -12.79 5.18
C PHE A 207 -3.29 -13.70 4.05
N PRO A 208 -3.83 -13.14 2.95
CA PRO A 208 -4.20 -13.90 1.76
C PRO A 208 -3.02 -14.70 1.18
N ALA A 209 -3.29 -15.84 0.53
CA ALA A 209 -2.24 -16.73 0.03
C ALA A 209 -1.34 -16.09 -1.03
N ASN A 210 -1.82 -15.09 -1.76
CA ASN A 210 -1.03 -14.31 -2.72
C ASN A 210 -0.13 -13.23 -2.08
N ARG A 211 -0.10 -13.11 -0.74
CA ARG A 211 0.80 -12.22 -0.01
C ARG A 211 1.85 -13.05 0.72
N SER A 212 3.13 -12.81 0.37
CA SER A 212 4.30 -13.52 0.91
C SER A 212 5.11 -12.64 1.85
N GLY A 213 5.94 -13.29 2.65
CA GLY A 213 7.01 -12.63 3.41
C GLY A 213 6.53 -11.64 4.49
N ALA A 214 5.30 -11.76 4.99
CA ALA A 214 4.77 -10.98 6.10
C ALA A 214 4.54 -11.86 7.32
N LEU A 215 4.87 -11.35 8.52
CA LEU A 215 4.56 -11.99 9.80
C LEU A 215 3.65 -11.13 10.66
N SER A 216 3.78 -9.81 10.61
CA SER A 216 3.04 -8.87 11.47
C SER A 216 1.90 -8.17 10.76
N SER A 217 2.15 -7.57 9.59
CA SER A 217 1.08 -6.91 8.83
C SER A 217 1.32 -6.87 7.33
N VAL A 218 0.22 -6.65 6.61
CA VAL A 218 0.21 -6.26 5.19
C VAL A 218 -0.64 -5.01 5.03
N LEU A 219 -0.07 -3.97 4.43
CA LEU A 219 -0.80 -2.79 3.97
C LEU A 219 -0.89 -2.82 2.45
N ASP A 220 -2.09 -2.84 1.92
CA ASP A 220 -2.37 -2.84 0.48
C ASP A 220 -3.06 -1.53 0.10
N PHE A 221 -2.31 -0.64 -0.54
CA PHE A 221 -2.77 0.68 -0.99
C PHE A 221 -3.43 0.55 -2.35
N ARG A 222 -4.66 0.94 -2.43
CA ARG A 222 -5.35 1.12 -3.69
C ARG A 222 -5.35 2.60 -4.07
N LEU A 223 -4.73 2.93 -5.18
CA LEU A 223 -4.69 4.30 -5.68
C LEU A 223 -6.00 4.67 -6.39
N LYS A 224 -6.28 5.97 -6.45
CA LYS A 224 -7.29 6.53 -7.33
C LYS A 224 -6.92 6.23 -8.78
N ASP A 225 -7.91 6.21 -9.67
CA ASP A 225 -7.65 6.23 -11.11
C ASP A 225 -7.68 7.68 -11.61
N GLY A 226 -7.05 7.94 -12.74
CA GLY A 226 -7.13 9.22 -13.41
C GLY A 226 -8.56 9.51 -13.87
N ASN A 227 -8.87 10.77 -14.08
CA ASN A 227 -10.20 11.19 -14.52
C ASN A 227 -10.29 11.03 -16.06
N PRO A 228 -11.20 10.19 -16.60
CA PRO A 228 -11.32 9.97 -18.04
C PRO A 228 -11.98 11.15 -18.79
N ASP A 229 -12.66 12.05 -18.05
CA ASP A 229 -13.46 13.11 -18.65
C ASP A 229 -12.79 14.49 -18.57
N LYS A 230 -11.97 14.71 -17.53
CA LYS A 230 -11.44 16.03 -17.20
C LYS A 230 -9.98 15.95 -16.76
N GLN A 231 -9.26 17.02 -17.03
CA GLN A 231 -7.95 17.28 -16.44
C GLN A 231 -8.14 18.02 -15.11
N ALA A 232 -7.56 17.54 -14.04
CA ALA A 232 -7.62 18.17 -12.73
C ALA A 232 -6.20 18.30 -12.15
N PHE A 233 -5.84 19.49 -11.71
CA PHE A 233 -4.56 19.76 -11.07
C PHE A 233 -4.77 20.39 -9.71
N LYS A 234 -3.94 20.04 -8.75
CA LYS A 234 -3.95 20.55 -7.39
C LYS A 234 -2.53 20.94 -6.98
N ALA A 235 -2.34 22.22 -6.67
CA ALA A 235 -1.11 22.69 -6.01
C ALA A 235 -1.43 22.89 -4.53
N THR A 236 -0.51 22.45 -3.66
CA THR A 236 -0.66 22.58 -2.21
C THR A 236 0.62 23.14 -1.62
N ILE A 237 0.49 24.12 -0.73
CA ILE A 237 1.56 24.62 0.12
C ILE A 237 1.18 24.25 1.55
N GLY A 238 1.92 23.33 2.14
CA GLY A 238 1.71 22.86 3.52
C GLY A 238 2.68 23.50 4.51
N ALA A 239 2.69 23.04 5.75
CA ALA A 239 3.64 23.50 6.76
C ALA A 239 5.07 23.00 6.52
N SER A 240 5.24 21.90 5.80
CA SER A 240 6.52 21.20 5.64
C SER A 240 6.92 20.96 4.18
N GLU A 241 6.00 21.14 3.23
CA GLU A 241 6.21 20.76 1.84
C GLU A 241 5.34 21.57 0.88
N VAL A 242 5.78 21.65 -0.36
CA VAL A 242 4.97 22.02 -1.51
C VAL A 242 4.71 20.78 -2.35
N SER A 243 3.51 20.69 -2.93
CA SER A 243 3.16 19.58 -3.82
C SER A 243 2.37 20.04 -5.02
N LEU A 244 2.57 19.33 -6.12
CA LEU A 244 1.75 19.41 -7.32
C LEU A 244 1.24 18.01 -7.63
N SER A 245 -0.05 17.87 -7.78
CA SER A 245 -0.67 16.62 -8.20
C SER A 245 -1.65 16.86 -9.34
N GLY A 246 -1.87 15.84 -10.14
CA GLY A 246 -2.81 15.90 -11.24
C GLY A 246 -3.41 14.56 -11.57
N ALA A 247 -4.63 14.59 -12.09
CA ALA A 247 -5.38 13.44 -12.58
C ALA A 247 -6.10 13.81 -13.87
N GLY A 248 -6.07 12.91 -14.85
CA GLY A 248 -6.69 13.17 -16.13
C GLY A 248 -6.57 11.99 -17.08
N HIS A 249 -6.66 12.29 -18.38
CA HIS A 249 -6.58 11.30 -19.44
C HIS A 249 -5.61 11.73 -20.54
N LEU A 250 -5.01 10.73 -21.19
CA LEU A 250 -4.21 10.83 -22.41
C LEU A 250 -4.98 10.10 -23.53
N GLY A 251 -5.74 10.86 -24.30
CA GLY A 251 -6.68 10.28 -25.28
C GLY A 251 -7.85 9.55 -24.61
N GLN A 252 -8.47 8.60 -25.31
CA GLN A 252 -9.72 7.94 -24.89
C GLN A 252 -9.49 6.67 -24.03
N ARG A 253 -8.29 6.10 -24.07
CA ARG A 253 -8.02 4.78 -23.49
C ARG A 253 -7.10 4.80 -22.28
N THR A 254 -6.39 5.90 -22.07
CA THR A 254 -5.38 6.00 -21.00
C THR A 254 -5.74 7.10 -20.03
N THR A 255 -5.83 6.76 -18.77
CA THR A 255 -5.91 7.73 -17.67
C THR A 255 -4.59 7.81 -16.93
N TYR A 256 -4.33 8.96 -16.31
CA TYR A 256 -3.13 9.18 -15.52
C TYR A 256 -3.43 9.85 -14.19
N LEU A 257 -2.55 9.61 -13.24
CA LEU A 257 -2.50 10.22 -11.92
C LEU A 257 -1.03 10.45 -11.59
N PHE A 258 -0.68 11.63 -11.08
CA PHE A 258 0.68 11.90 -10.63
C PHE A 258 0.72 12.82 -9.43
N SER A 259 1.84 12.79 -8.73
CA SER A 259 2.20 13.73 -7.66
C SER A 259 3.71 13.97 -7.69
N ALA A 260 4.12 15.21 -7.44
CA ALA A 260 5.48 15.59 -7.14
C ALA A 260 5.49 16.46 -5.90
N ARG A 261 6.39 16.16 -4.93
CA ARG A 261 6.50 16.89 -3.68
C ARG A 261 7.94 17.31 -3.43
N GLN A 262 8.12 18.49 -2.85
CA GLN A 262 9.40 18.99 -2.35
C GLN A 262 9.22 19.45 -0.91
N SER A 263 10.00 18.87 -0.01
CA SER A 263 10.02 19.25 1.39
C SER A 263 10.85 20.51 1.64
N TYR A 264 10.48 21.28 2.64
CA TYR A 264 11.29 22.32 3.27
C TYR A 264 11.34 22.17 4.80
N LEU A 265 11.19 20.94 5.28
CA LEU A 265 11.29 20.58 6.71
C LEU A 265 12.59 21.09 7.35
N GLN A 266 13.68 21.15 6.59
CA GLN A 266 14.96 21.70 7.04
C GLN A 266 14.83 23.14 7.59
N LEU A 267 13.98 23.97 6.98
CA LEU A 267 13.76 25.35 7.45
C LEU A 267 13.02 25.38 8.78
N LEU A 268 11.96 24.55 8.88
CA LEU A 268 11.19 24.41 10.11
C LEU A 268 12.05 23.86 11.24
N PHE A 269 12.84 22.81 10.97
CA PHE A 269 13.70 22.17 11.97
C PHE A 269 14.81 23.09 12.44
N LYS A 270 15.38 23.88 11.54
CA LYS A 270 16.34 24.93 11.89
C LYS A 270 15.72 26.01 12.78
N ALA A 271 14.51 26.45 12.46
CA ALA A 271 13.78 27.44 13.26
C ALA A 271 13.38 26.91 14.67
N LEU A 272 13.23 25.59 14.81
CA LEU A 272 12.93 24.91 16.09
C LEU A 272 14.20 24.53 16.88
N GLY A 273 15.39 24.87 16.39
CA GLY A 273 16.64 24.52 17.07
C GLY A 273 16.94 23.02 17.07
N LEU A 274 16.55 22.28 16.03
CA LEU A 274 16.80 20.84 15.97
C LEU A 274 18.18 20.56 15.35
N PRO A 275 18.91 19.55 15.85
CA PRO A 275 20.28 19.26 15.40
C PRO A 275 20.36 18.51 14.07
N PHE A 276 19.24 18.24 13.40
CA PHE A 276 19.18 17.56 12.10
C PHE A 276 18.19 18.25 11.17
N LEU A 277 18.54 18.30 9.88
CA LEU A 277 17.86 19.10 8.86
C LEU A 277 17.42 18.18 7.70
N PRO A 278 16.26 17.51 7.80
CA PRO A 278 15.77 16.64 6.75
C PRO A 278 15.21 17.44 5.57
N ASN A 279 15.47 16.93 4.38
CA ASN A 279 14.90 17.43 3.12
C ASN A 279 14.62 16.24 2.23
N PHE A 280 13.50 16.26 1.50
CA PHE A 280 13.19 15.23 0.51
C PHE A 280 12.51 15.81 -0.72
N ILE A 281 12.66 15.12 -1.83
CA ILE A 281 11.85 15.26 -3.03
C ILE A 281 11.32 13.90 -3.41
N ASP A 282 10.06 13.82 -3.77
CA ASP A 282 9.46 12.59 -4.25
C ASP A 282 8.52 12.81 -5.44
N GLY A 283 8.31 11.72 -6.16
CA GLY A 283 7.38 11.66 -7.25
C GLY A 283 6.67 10.31 -7.29
N GLN A 284 5.39 10.35 -7.62
CA GLN A 284 4.55 9.18 -7.78
C GLN A 284 3.68 9.33 -9.01
N PHE A 285 3.51 8.26 -9.79
CA PHE A 285 2.58 8.26 -10.90
C PHE A 285 1.89 6.90 -11.06
N LYS A 286 0.74 6.93 -11.68
CA LYS A 286 0.00 5.77 -12.15
C LYS A 286 -0.60 6.09 -13.51
N THR A 287 -0.46 5.20 -14.47
CA THR A 287 -1.23 5.24 -15.71
C THR A 287 -2.03 3.95 -15.85
N LYS A 288 -3.24 4.05 -16.38
CA LYS A 288 -4.09 2.91 -16.67
C LYS A 288 -4.57 3.02 -18.10
N THR A 289 -4.14 2.07 -18.95
CA THR A 289 -4.49 1.99 -20.36
C THR A 289 -5.40 0.81 -20.60
N ARG A 290 -6.59 1.03 -21.13
CA ARG A 290 -7.50 -0.01 -21.60
C ARG A 290 -7.30 -0.24 -23.09
N PHE A 291 -6.77 -1.39 -23.46
CA PHE A 291 -6.61 -1.75 -24.86
C PHE A 291 -7.96 -2.09 -25.51
N ASN A 292 -8.79 -2.80 -24.76
CA ASN A 292 -10.16 -3.18 -25.10
C ASN A 292 -10.95 -3.46 -23.79
N GLU A 293 -12.18 -3.96 -23.90
CA GLU A 293 -13.03 -4.28 -22.75
C GLU A 293 -12.45 -5.39 -21.85
N HIS A 294 -11.59 -6.25 -22.40
CA HIS A 294 -11.05 -7.43 -21.72
C HIS A 294 -9.58 -7.28 -21.30
N SER A 295 -8.91 -6.19 -21.64
CA SER A 295 -7.48 -6.07 -21.40
C SER A 295 -7.08 -4.67 -20.95
N GLU A 296 -6.37 -4.58 -19.85
CA GLU A 296 -5.84 -3.33 -19.31
C GLU A 296 -4.40 -3.47 -18.83
N LEU A 297 -3.65 -2.40 -18.96
CA LEU A 297 -2.29 -2.26 -18.44
C LEU A 297 -2.23 -1.08 -17.47
N THR A 298 -1.76 -1.34 -16.26
CA THR A 298 -1.44 -0.32 -15.27
C THR A 298 0.07 -0.21 -15.13
N LEU A 299 0.61 1.00 -15.28
CA LEU A 299 1.99 1.32 -14.93
C LEU A 299 1.98 2.18 -13.67
N LEU A 300 2.90 1.91 -12.77
CA LEU A 300 3.05 2.61 -11.51
C LEU A 300 4.52 2.92 -11.25
N GLY A 301 4.79 4.12 -10.76
CA GLY A 301 6.11 4.54 -10.29
C GLY A 301 6.02 5.32 -8.99
N LEU A 302 7.00 5.09 -8.12
CA LEU A 302 7.24 5.81 -6.87
C LEU A 302 8.73 6.04 -6.75
N ALA A 303 9.17 7.27 -6.52
CA ALA A 303 10.58 7.61 -6.35
C ALA A 303 10.74 8.67 -5.27
N GLY A 304 11.84 8.62 -4.53
CA GLY A 304 12.20 9.61 -3.52
C GLY A 304 13.71 9.75 -3.38
N ILE A 305 14.15 10.98 -3.11
CA ILE A 305 15.52 11.31 -2.76
C ILE A 305 15.47 12.03 -1.43
N ASP A 306 16.14 11.47 -0.43
CA ASP A 306 16.20 11.98 0.92
C ASP A 306 17.60 12.47 1.27
N LYS A 307 17.69 13.62 1.90
CA LYS A 307 18.94 14.21 2.37
C LYS A 307 18.74 14.73 3.80
N MET A 308 19.55 14.26 4.73
CA MET A 308 19.61 14.78 6.09
C MET A 308 20.99 15.33 6.37
N LYS A 309 21.05 16.62 6.63
CA LYS A 309 22.26 17.32 7.10
C LYS A 309 22.20 17.48 8.62
N LEU A 310 23.34 17.67 9.26
CA LEU A 310 23.43 18.03 10.67
C LEU A 310 23.44 19.56 10.81
N ASN A 311 22.79 20.05 11.87
CA ASN A 311 22.81 21.46 12.27
C ASN A 311 23.82 21.62 13.42
N THR A 312 25.07 21.78 13.07
CA THR A 312 26.17 21.87 14.04
C THR A 312 26.25 23.21 14.78
N ASP A 313 25.39 24.17 14.40
CA ASP A 313 25.28 25.47 15.08
C ASP A 313 24.50 25.38 16.40
N GLU A 314 23.66 24.32 16.54
CA GLU A 314 22.88 24.11 17.76
C GLU A 314 23.75 23.62 18.91
N LYS A 315 23.51 24.22 20.10
CA LYS A 315 24.23 23.95 21.31
C LYS A 315 23.27 23.55 22.42
N GLY A 316 23.79 22.82 23.40
CA GLY A 316 23.05 22.27 24.52
C GLY A 316 23.26 20.76 24.63
N GLU A 317 23.14 20.22 25.83
CA GLU A 317 23.46 18.81 26.12
C GLU A 317 22.71 17.84 25.20
N ASP A 318 21.42 18.05 24.97
CA ASP A 318 20.61 17.18 24.09
C ASP A 318 21.04 17.29 22.63
N ALA A 319 21.32 18.50 22.14
CA ALA A 319 21.77 18.72 20.77
C ALA A 319 23.16 18.12 20.54
N GLU A 320 24.09 18.36 21.45
CA GLU A 320 25.44 17.80 21.38
C GLU A 320 25.43 16.27 21.47
N TYR A 321 24.58 15.70 22.33
CA TYR A 321 24.40 14.26 22.40
C TYR A 321 23.90 13.69 21.08
N LEU A 322 22.84 14.26 20.49
CA LEU A 322 22.31 13.82 19.19
C LEU A 322 23.35 13.99 18.08
N LEU A 323 24.03 15.13 18.03
CA LEU A 323 25.09 15.41 17.05
C LEU A 323 26.30 14.47 17.22
N SER A 324 26.53 13.89 18.39
CA SER A 324 27.63 12.96 18.61
C SER A 324 27.48 11.65 17.81
N TYR A 325 26.26 11.14 17.62
CA TYR A 325 26.03 9.84 16.97
C TYR A 325 25.25 9.90 15.66
N LEU A 326 24.44 10.94 15.38
CA LEU A 326 23.68 11.03 14.16
C LEU A 326 24.60 11.18 12.93
N PRO A 327 24.45 10.34 11.89
CA PRO A 327 25.13 10.53 10.61
C PRO A 327 24.39 11.52 9.72
N THR A 328 25.07 12.05 8.70
CA THR A 328 24.40 12.58 7.52
C THR A 328 23.84 11.44 6.70
N ILE A 329 22.67 11.63 6.09
CA ILE A 329 21.98 10.59 5.30
C ILE A 329 21.73 11.11 3.89
N HIS A 330 22.02 10.27 2.91
CA HIS A 330 21.55 10.41 1.54
C HIS A 330 20.94 9.10 1.10
N GLN A 331 19.64 9.11 0.79
CA GLN A 331 18.88 7.92 0.41
C GLN A 331 18.19 8.15 -0.93
N GLU A 332 18.21 7.15 -1.78
CA GLU A 332 17.51 7.13 -3.05
C GLU A 332 16.63 5.88 -3.09
N THR A 333 15.36 6.08 -3.33
CA THR A 333 14.38 4.98 -3.39
C THR A 333 13.58 5.10 -4.67
N PHE A 334 13.42 4.01 -5.41
CA PHE A 334 12.41 3.96 -6.46
C PHE A 334 11.76 2.58 -6.56
N THR A 335 10.52 2.59 -6.97
CA THR A 335 9.75 1.42 -7.39
C THR A 335 9.13 1.71 -8.74
N PHE A 336 9.28 0.79 -9.67
CA PHE A 336 8.54 0.78 -10.92
C PHE A 336 7.81 -0.55 -11.05
N GLY A 337 6.55 -0.51 -11.51
CA GLY A 337 5.77 -1.70 -11.72
C GLY A 337 4.81 -1.60 -12.90
N ALA A 338 4.59 -2.74 -13.54
CA ALA A 338 3.63 -2.95 -14.62
C ALA A 338 2.69 -4.10 -14.25
N SER A 339 1.40 -3.89 -14.34
CA SER A 339 0.37 -4.91 -14.11
C SER A 339 -0.53 -5.00 -15.33
N TYR A 340 -0.40 -6.07 -16.10
CA TYR A 340 -1.31 -6.40 -17.18
C TYR A 340 -2.42 -7.30 -16.66
N ARG A 341 -3.67 -6.94 -16.93
CA ARG A 341 -4.85 -7.72 -16.53
C ARG A 341 -5.68 -8.10 -17.74
N HIS A 342 -6.09 -9.36 -17.78
CA HIS A 342 -6.94 -9.90 -18.81
C HIS A 342 -8.18 -10.55 -18.19
N TYR A 343 -9.35 -10.18 -18.72
CA TYR A 343 -10.67 -10.67 -18.30
C TYR A 343 -11.18 -11.64 -19.36
N ASN A 344 -11.46 -12.87 -18.99
CA ASN A 344 -11.95 -13.90 -19.90
C ASN A 344 -13.12 -14.66 -19.25
N GLY A 345 -14.31 -14.11 -19.33
CA GLY A 345 -15.52 -14.68 -18.77
C GLY A 345 -15.42 -14.93 -17.27
N ARG A 346 -15.11 -16.16 -16.87
CA ARG A 346 -15.00 -16.55 -15.45
C ARG A 346 -13.59 -16.36 -14.86
N HIS A 347 -12.64 -15.96 -15.68
CA HIS A 347 -11.23 -15.85 -15.32
C HIS A 347 -10.78 -14.39 -15.32
N VAL A 348 -10.04 -14.01 -14.30
CA VAL A 348 -9.30 -12.74 -14.26
C VAL A 348 -7.83 -13.07 -14.06
N GLN A 349 -7.04 -12.87 -15.09
CA GLN A 349 -5.61 -13.13 -15.11
C GLN A 349 -4.83 -11.84 -14.94
N SER A 350 -3.78 -11.89 -14.15
CA SER A 350 -2.89 -10.74 -13.90
C SER A 350 -1.44 -11.15 -14.02
N LEU A 351 -0.67 -10.41 -14.79
CA LEU A 351 0.78 -10.54 -14.87
C LEU A 351 1.39 -9.25 -14.34
N ILE A 352 2.19 -9.37 -13.29
CA ILE A 352 2.77 -8.23 -12.57
C ILE A 352 4.29 -8.34 -12.63
N LEU A 353 4.92 -7.30 -13.14
CA LEU A 353 6.37 -7.13 -13.13
C LEU A 353 6.70 -5.89 -12.30
N SER A 354 7.64 -5.99 -11.37
CA SER A 354 8.08 -4.86 -10.58
C SER A 354 9.58 -4.89 -10.30
N HIS A 355 10.14 -3.71 -10.11
CA HIS A 355 11.51 -3.52 -9.68
C HIS A 355 11.57 -2.46 -8.57
N ASN A 356 12.21 -2.82 -7.46
CA ASN A 356 12.47 -1.96 -6.33
C ASN A 356 13.97 -1.70 -6.21
N TYR A 357 14.32 -0.47 -5.86
CA TYR A 357 15.69 -0.05 -5.59
C TYR A 357 15.73 0.87 -4.37
N LEU A 358 16.63 0.60 -3.45
CA LEU A 358 16.93 1.43 -2.29
C LEU A 358 18.44 1.55 -2.15
N ASN A 359 18.96 2.76 -2.12
CA ASN A 359 20.37 3.07 -1.90
C ASN A 359 20.51 3.97 -0.68
N ASN A 360 21.27 3.52 0.29
CA ASN A 360 21.58 4.26 1.52
C ASN A 360 23.05 4.63 1.55
N ARG A 361 23.33 5.91 1.88
CA ARG A 361 24.66 6.43 2.14
C ARG A 361 24.63 7.22 3.44
N ASN A 362 25.35 6.73 4.45
CA ASN A 362 25.47 7.38 5.74
C ASN A 362 26.94 7.73 5.97
N LEU A 363 27.17 8.99 6.39
CA LEU A 363 28.50 9.47 6.74
C LEU A 363 28.47 10.06 8.15
N LYS A 364 29.48 9.72 8.94
CA LYS A 364 29.71 10.30 10.26
C LYS A 364 31.19 10.61 10.43
N TYR A 365 31.46 11.82 10.89
CA TYR A 365 32.80 12.29 11.24
C TYR A 365 32.87 12.58 12.73
N ARG A 366 34.05 12.42 13.32
CA ARG A 366 34.34 12.78 14.71
C ARG A 366 34.10 14.27 14.88
N ASN A 367 33.36 14.64 15.91
CA ASN A 367 32.97 16.03 16.20
C ASN A 367 32.27 16.73 15.00
N ASN A 368 31.74 15.97 14.05
CA ASN A 368 31.14 16.45 12.79
C ASN A 368 32.12 17.24 11.90
N ASP A 369 33.43 17.05 12.08
CA ASP A 369 34.49 17.69 11.32
C ASP A 369 34.84 16.82 10.10
N ASP A 370 34.41 17.24 8.92
CA ASP A 370 34.62 16.57 7.62
C ASP A 370 35.86 17.09 6.86
N SER A 371 36.69 17.91 7.51
CA SER A 371 37.90 18.49 6.91
C SER A 371 38.98 17.45 6.59
N SER A 372 38.96 16.27 7.24
CA SER A 372 39.91 15.18 7.03
C SER A 372 39.21 13.80 7.04
N GLU A 373 39.68 12.90 6.17
CA GLU A 373 39.29 11.48 6.19
C GLU A 373 39.68 10.77 7.49
N ASP A 374 40.67 11.26 8.24
CA ASP A 374 41.06 10.70 9.54
C ASP A 374 39.97 10.88 10.59
N ASN A 375 39.10 11.86 10.42
CA ASN A 375 37.94 12.09 11.25
C ASN A 375 36.76 11.16 10.91
N LEU A 376 36.82 10.43 9.80
CA LEU A 376 35.77 9.54 9.39
C LEU A 376 35.57 8.41 10.41
N THR A 377 34.38 8.34 11.02
CA THR A 377 34.00 7.31 11.98
C THR A 377 33.07 6.27 11.38
N LEU A 378 32.21 6.66 10.44
CA LEU A 378 31.31 5.77 9.71
C LEU A 378 31.16 6.23 8.27
N ARG A 379 31.40 5.32 7.34
CA ARG A 379 30.94 5.41 5.95
C ARG A 379 30.20 4.14 5.64
N LEU A 380 28.89 4.25 5.43
CA LEU A 380 28.03 3.14 5.01
C LEU A 380 27.48 3.46 3.63
N ARG A 381 27.62 2.52 2.71
CA ARG A 381 26.90 2.50 1.45
C ARG A 381 26.29 1.13 1.27
N SER A 382 24.97 1.07 1.15
CA SER A 382 24.26 -0.19 0.94
C SER A 382 23.15 -0.03 -0.07
N THR A 383 22.95 -1.07 -0.88
CA THR A 383 21.86 -1.11 -1.87
C THR A 383 21.00 -2.34 -1.67
N GLU A 384 19.71 -2.17 -1.81
CA GLU A 384 18.74 -3.25 -1.92
C GLU A 384 18.01 -3.14 -3.24
N GLN A 385 17.95 -4.25 -3.99
CA GLN A 385 17.21 -4.35 -5.23
C GLN A 385 16.34 -5.59 -5.19
N LYS A 386 15.11 -5.51 -5.68
CA LYS A 386 14.24 -6.66 -5.83
C LYS A 386 13.44 -6.53 -7.12
N THR A 387 13.63 -7.51 -8.02
CA THR A 387 12.80 -7.65 -9.23
C THR A 387 11.84 -8.80 -9.00
N THR A 388 10.55 -8.59 -9.26
CA THR A 388 9.51 -9.62 -9.05
C THR A 388 8.67 -9.75 -10.31
N LEU A 389 8.47 -10.99 -10.75
CA LEU A 389 7.50 -11.38 -11.76
C LEU A 389 6.46 -12.28 -11.06
N ARG A 390 5.18 -11.88 -11.11
CA ARG A 390 4.08 -12.61 -10.48
C ARG A 390 2.93 -12.78 -11.46
N PHE A 391 2.45 -14.01 -11.57
CA PHE A 391 1.22 -14.37 -12.27
C PHE A 391 0.15 -14.75 -11.26
N GLU A 392 -1.05 -14.23 -11.43
CA GLU A 392 -2.23 -14.58 -10.66
C GLU A 392 -3.40 -14.88 -11.59
N ASN A 393 -4.15 -15.93 -11.32
CA ASN A 393 -5.43 -16.22 -11.95
C ASN A 393 -6.50 -16.36 -10.88
N GLN A 394 -7.64 -15.70 -11.09
CA GLN A 394 -8.82 -15.87 -10.26
C GLN A 394 -9.95 -16.43 -11.12
N THR A 395 -10.50 -17.56 -10.70
CA THR A 395 -11.60 -18.25 -11.38
C THR A 395 -12.82 -18.32 -10.47
N ARG A 396 -13.98 -17.96 -11.01
CA ARG A 396 -15.26 -18.09 -10.30
C ARG A 396 -16.09 -19.24 -10.88
N LEU A 397 -16.54 -20.13 -9.99
CA LEU A 397 -17.33 -21.31 -10.31
C LEU A 397 -18.53 -21.38 -9.35
N GLY A 398 -19.58 -20.62 -9.64
CA GLY A 398 -20.76 -20.51 -8.76
C GLY A 398 -20.41 -20.03 -7.36
N ALA A 399 -20.60 -20.86 -6.34
CA ALA A 399 -20.29 -20.56 -4.95
C ALA A 399 -18.79 -20.55 -4.61
N TRP A 400 -17.92 -20.98 -5.55
CA TRP A 400 -16.48 -21.08 -5.38
C TRP A 400 -15.74 -19.94 -6.08
N THR A 401 -14.75 -19.39 -5.39
CA THR A 401 -13.73 -18.53 -6.00
C THR A 401 -12.37 -19.16 -5.76
N LEU A 402 -11.73 -19.56 -6.84
CA LEU A 402 -10.38 -20.14 -6.83
C LEU A 402 -9.37 -19.06 -7.21
N LYS A 403 -8.25 -19.00 -6.51
CA LYS A 403 -7.12 -18.14 -6.84
C LYS A 403 -5.86 -18.97 -6.85
N GLU A 404 -5.09 -18.85 -7.89
CA GLU A 404 -3.82 -19.54 -8.06
C GLU A 404 -2.79 -18.59 -8.65
N GLY A 405 -1.53 -18.87 -8.39
CA GLY A 405 -0.48 -18.06 -8.98
C GLY A 405 0.91 -18.56 -8.61
N ALA A 406 1.86 -17.94 -9.31
CA ALA A 406 3.28 -18.17 -9.13
C ALA A 406 4.03 -16.84 -9.10
N GLU A 407 5.14 -16.84 -8.37
CA GLU A 407 6.02 -15.69 -8.20
C GLU A 407 7.47 -16.10 -8.37
N LEU A 408 8.22 -15.32 -9.13
CA LEU A 408 9.67 -15.39 -9.22
C LEU A 408 10.23 -14.05 -8.77
N ASN A 409 11.26 -14.04 -7.97
CA ASN A 409 11.93 -12.82 -7.57
C ASN A 409 13.44 -12.98 -7.54
N ASN A 410 14.15 -11.91 -7.80
CA ASN A 410 15.59 -11.81 -7.62
C ASN A 410 15.91 -10.63 -6.74
N SER A 411 16.59 -10.89 -5.63
CA SER A 411 16.97 -9.90 -4.63
C SER A 411 18.48 -9.78 -4.57
N ILE A 412 18.98 -8.55 -4.73
CA ILE A 412 20.40 -8.24 -4.64
C ILE A 412 20.58 -7.23 -3.51
N TYR A 413 21.43 -7.57 -2.56
CA TYR A 413 21.86 -6.68 -1.49
C TYR A 413 23.37 -6.50 -1.53
N THR A 414 23.84 -5.25 -1.45
CA THR A 414 25.25 -4.94 -1.30
C THR A 414 25.47 -4.07 -0.08
N ASN A 415 26.55 -4.30 0.63
CA ASN A 415 26.96 -3.46 1.76
C ASN A 415 28.45 -3.20 1.68
N HIS A 416 28.82 -1.91 1.72
CA HIS A 416 30.20 -1.44 1.86
C HIS A 416 30.21 -0.51 3.07
N SER A 417 30.72 -1.01 4.21
CA SER A 417 30.83 -0.23 5.42
C SER A 417 32.27 -0.10 5.90
N ARG A 418 32.62 1.09 6.31
CA ARG A 418 33.89 1.43 6.94
C ARG A 418 33.56 2.12 8.25
N GLN A 419 33.92 1.50 9.38
CA GLN A 419 33.60 2.01 10.71
C GLN A 419 34.83 1.98 11.59
N ARG A 420 35.07 3.06 12.33
CA ARG A 420 36.10 3.12 13.36
C ARG A 420 35.52 2.65 14.69
N LEU A 421 36.06 1.60 15.25
CA LEU A 421 35.62 1.01 16.50
C LEU A 421 36.31 1.72 17.68
N TYR A 422 35.52 2.10 18.68
CA TYR A 422 35.99 2.70 19.93
C TYR A 422 35.72 1.71 21.07
N GLY A 423 36.72 1.47 21.92
CA GLY A 423 36.66 0.50 23.02
C GLY A 423 38.06 0.02 23.36
N SER A 424 38.20 -1.23 23.81
CA SER A 424 39.51 -1.86 24.09
C SER A 424 40.46 -1.88 22.86
N HIS A 425 39.93 -1.70 21.66
CA HIS A 425 40.67 -1.56 20.39
C HIS A 425 40.43 -0.16 19.77
N SER A 426 40.62 0.87 20.57
CA SER A 426 40.43 2.26 20.19
C SER A 426 41.15 2.60 18.87
N GLY A 427 40.41 3.09 17.89
CA GLY A 427 40.94 3.52 16.61
C GLY A 427 41.06 2.43 15.52
N THR A 428 40.69 1.18 15.81
CA THR A 428 40.71 0.11 14.80
C THR A 428 39.67 0.38 13.73
N LEU A 429 40.10 0.35 12.46
CA LEU A 429 39.23 0.49 11.31
C LEU A 429 38.66 -0.89 10.93
N SER A 430 37.36 -1.04 11.03
CA SER A 430 36.63 -2.20 10.50
C SER A 430 36.11 -1.88 9.10
N ILE A 431 36.47 -2.69 8.12
CA ILE A 431 35.96 -2.63 6.76
C ILE A 431 35.15 -3.90 6.53
N TYR A 432 33.91 -3.73 6.11
CA TYR A 432 33.02 -4.83 5.81
C TYR A 432 32.39 -4.64 4.44
N GLU A 433 32.65 -5.60 3.55
CA GLU A 433 32.13 -5.60 2.19
C GLU A 433 31.45 -6.93 1.91
N THR A 434 30.21 -6.87 1.43
CA THR A 434 29.46 -8.08 1.13
C THR A 434 28.42 -7.83 0.05
N SER A 435 28.07 -8.93 -0.63
CA SER A 435 27.00 -8.98 -1.62
C SER A 435 26.21 -10.27 -1.46
N LEU A 436 24.90 -10.15 -1.42
CA LEU A 436 23.97 -11.27 -1.46
C LEU A 436 23.16 -11.20 -2.74
N ASN A 437 23.03 -12.34 -3.42
CA ASN A 437 22.13 -12.51 -4.55
C ASN A 437 21.23 -13.73 -4.27
N ILE A 438 19.95 -13.46 -4.06
CA ILE A 438 18.98 -14.48 -3.67
C ILE A 438 17.88 -14.53 -4.73
N PHE A 439 17.83 -15.65 -5.45
CA PHE A 439 16.72 -15.96 -6.34
C PHE A 439 15.64 -16.71 -5.57
N GLY A 440 14.41 -16.23 -5.62
CA GLY A 440 13.25 -16.81 -4.95
C GLY A 440 12.17 -17.23 -5.93
N TRP A 441 11.41 -18.24 -5.55
CA TRP A 441 10.23 -18.71 -6.27
C TRP A 441 9.14 -19.11 -5.29
N GLY A 442 7.89 -18.95 -5.68
CA GLY A 442 6.76 -19.34 -4.87
C GLY A 442 5.54 -19.67 -5.73
N ALA A 443 4.67 -20.49 -5.18
CA ALA A 443 3.37 -20.78 -5.77
C ALA A 443 2.31 -20.79 -4.66
N PHE A 444 1.09 -20.40 -5.02
CA PHE A 444 -0.03 -20.41 -4.11
C PHE A 444 -1.31 -20.88 -4.80
N PHE A 445 -2.19 -21.42 -3.98
CA PHE A 445 -3.56 -21.75 -4.34
C PHE A 445 -4.47 -21.39 -3.17
N SER A 446 -5.63 -20.80 -3.42
CA SER A 446 -6.68 -20.64 -2.43
C SER A 446 -8.05 -20.91 -3.03
N SER A 447 -8.92 -21.47 -2.21
CA SER A 447 -10.29 -21.79 -2.54
C SER A 447 -11.20 -21.14 -1.51
N ASN A 448 -12.08 -20.28 -1.97
CA ASN A 448 -13.07 -19.58 -1.15
C ASN A 448 -14.46 -20.11 -1.52
N TYR A 449 -15.22 -20.54 -0.53
CA TYR A 449 -16.56 -21.05 -0.68
C TYR A 449 -17.53 -20.22 0.15
N THR A 450 -18.67 -19.86 -0.43
CA THR A 450 -19.76 -19.19 0.28
C THR A 450 -21.05 -19.92 -0.03
N THR A 451 -21.79 -20.32 1.02
CA THR A 451 -23.10 -20.96 0.85
C THR A 451 -24.10 -20.01 0.18
N ALA A 452 -25.11 -20.56 -0.49
CA ALA A 452 -26.14 -19.79 -1.19
C ALA A 452 -26.91 -18.84 -0.25
N ASP A 453 -27.15 -19.26 1.00
CA ASP A 453 -27.76 -18.44 2.05
C ASP A 453 -26.81 -17.42 2.70
N LYS A 454 -25.53 -17.38 2.25
CA LYS A 454 -24.46 -16.51 2.77
C LYS A 454 -24.19 -16.63 4.27
N ARG A 455 -24.67 -17.71 4.90
CA ARG A 455 -24.44 -17.94 6.33
C ARG A 455 -23.06 -18.49 6.62
N LEU A 456 -22.53 -19.36 5.75
CA LEU A 456 -21.20 -19.95 5.91
C LEU A 456 -20.27 -19.49 4.81
N ALA A 457 -19.12 -18.97 5.19
CA ALA A 457 -18.01 -18.65 4.30
C ALA A 457 -16.74 -19.36 4.79
N LEU A 458 -16.11 -20.11 3.91
CA LEU A 458 -14.89 -20.88 4.17
C LEU A 458 -13.79 -20.46 3.20
N SER A 459 -12.57 -20.39 3.69
CA SER A 459 -11.38 -20.24 2.86
C SER A 459 -10.30 -21.23 3.26
N ALA A 460 -9.74 -21.90 2.28
CA ALA A 460 -8.54 -22.73 2.44
C ALA A 460 -7.49 -22.28 1.43
N GLY A 461 -6.30 -22.00 1.91
CA GLY A 461 -5.19 -21.58 1.10
C GLY A 461 -3.91 -22.33 1.43
N ILE A 462 -3.06 -22.48 0.44
CA ILE A 462 -1.71 -23.04 0.60
C ILE A 462 -0.74 -22.12 -0.17
N ARG A 463 0.44 -21.96 0.40
CA ARG A 463 1.57 -21.33 -0.28
C ARG A 463 2.84 -22.12 0.00
N MET A 464 3.67 -22.20 -1.00
CA MET A 464 5.02 -22.79 -0.89
C MET A 464 6.00 -21.81 -1.48
N ASP A 465 7.04 -21.50 -0.73
CA ASP A 465 8.12 -20.62 -1.17
C ASP A 465 9.46 -21.36 -1.11
N GLY A 466 10.39 -20.92 -1.92
CA GLY A 466 11.78 -21.42 -1.92
C GLY A 466 12.72 -20.32 -2.36
N ASN A 467 13.99 -20.42 -1.98
CA ASN A 467 15.02 -19.49 -2.42
C ASN A 467 16.43 -20.13 -2.39
N THR A 468 17.38 -19.42 -3.00
CA THR A 468 18.76 -19.88 -3.15
C THR A 468 19.68 -19.57 -1.96
N TYR A 469 19.18 -18.93 -0.89
CA TYR A 469 20.01 -18.50 0.24
C TYR A 469 20.81 -19.66 0.86
N ASN A 470 20.13 -20.79 1.12
CA ASN A 470 20.80 -21.99 1.59
C ASN A 470 20.08 -23.28 1.10
N ARG A 471 20.73 -24.46 1.33
CA ARG A 471 20.21 -25.76 0.88
C ARG A 471 18.83 -26.10 1.47
N LYS A 472 18.56 -25.70 2.72
CA LYS A 472 17.26 -25.97 3.38
C LYS A 472 16.15 -25.11 2.79
N MET A 473 16.44 -23.86 2.45
CA MET A 473 15.47 -22.92 1.88
C MET A 473 15.13 -23.19 0.41
N ARG A 474 15.89 -24.04 -0.28
CA ARG A 474 15.52 -24.52 -1.63
C ARG A 474 14.37 -25.53 -1.61
N GLN A 475 14.05 -26.12 -0.46
CA GLN A 475 13.05 -27.17 -0.32
C GLN A 475 11.68 -26.54 -0.04
N LEU A 476 10.77 -26.57 -1.02
CA LEU A 476 9.44 -25.95 -0.97
C LEU A 476 8.62 -26.38 0.27
N TRP A 477 8.69 -27.67 0.64
CA TRP A 477 7.94 -28.19 1.81
C TRP A 477 8.43 -27.68 3.16
N LYS A 478 9.63 -27.09 3.23
CA LYS A 478 10.14 -26.46 4.46
C LYS A 478 9.50 -25.11 4.72
N GLN A 479 8.95 -24.50 3.68
CA GLN A 479 8.24 -23.22 3.76
C GLN A 479 6.75 -23.38 3.35
N PHE A 480 6.19 -24.54 3.64
CA PHE A 480 4.77 -24.80 3.42
C PHE A 480 3.92 -23.97 4.36
N SER A 481 3.02 -23.17 3.83
CA SER A 481 2.22 -22.15 4.51
C SER A 481 0.72 -22.41 4.29
N PRO A 482 0.11 -23.35 5.02
CA PRO A 482 -1.33 -23.58 4.98
C PRO A 482 -2.06 -22.46 5.72
N ARG A 483 -3.23 -22.08 5.22
CA ARG A 483 -4.09 -21.01 5.76
C ARG A 483 -5.53 -21.46 5.71
N LEU A 484 -6.26 -21.29 6.81
CA LEU A 484 -7.67 -21.64 6.91
C LEU A 484 -8.42 -20.50 7.57
N SER A 485 -9.60 -20.17 7.08
CA SER A 485 -10.53 -19.27 7.75
C SER A 485 -11.97 -19.72 7.54
N ALA A 486 -12.81 -19.36 8.51
CA ALA A 486 -14.23 -19.64 8.48
C ALA A 486 -14.99 -18.47 9.11
N SER A 487 -16.18 -18.21 8.58
CA SER A 487 -17.16 -17.29 9.16
C SER A 487 -18.53 -17.92 9.08
N TYR A 488 -19.25 -17.91 10.20
CA TYR A 488 -20.62 -18.41 10.27
C TYR A 488 -21.55 -17.35 10.89
N LYS A 489 -22.57 -16.95 10.14
CA LYS A 489 -23.60 -16.01 10.56
C LYS A 489 -24.64 -16.74 11.41
N LEU A 490 -24.56 -16.60 12.72
CA LEU A 490 -25.49 -17.21 13.68
C LEU A 490 -26.87 -16.55 13.61
N SER A 491 -26.90 -15.22 13.50
CA SER A 491 -28.09 -14.38 13.33
C SER A 491 -27.75 -13.14 12.52
N GLU A 492 -28.74 -12.26 12.29
CA GLU A 492 -28.48 -10.95 11.62
C GLU A 492 -27.48 -10.07 12.39
N GLN A 493 -27.36 -10.28 13.70
CA GLN A 493 -26.51 -9.48 14.59
C GLN A 493 -25.21 -10.18 14.97
N TRP A 494 -25.14 -11.51 14.89
CA TRP A 494 -24.02 -12.30 15.39
C TRP A 494 -23.35 -13.11 14.29
N THR A 495 -22.04 -12.93 14.15
CA THR A 495 -21.20 -13.73 13.25
C THR A 495 -20.02 -14.29 14.03
N LEU A 496 -19.84 -15.59 14.02
CA LEU A 496 -18.65 -16.28 14.53
C LEU A 496 -17.62 -16.37 13.42
N SER A 497 -16.39 -15.91 13.67
CA SER A 497 -15.31 -15.96 12.67
C SER A 497 -14.01 -16.39 13.32
N GLY A 498 -13.21 -17.17 12.59
CA GLY A 498 -11.90 -17.62 13.03
C GLY A 498 -10.96 -17.84 11.86
N SER A 499 -9.65 -17.76 12.12
CA SER A 499 -8.60 -18.02 11.13
C SER A 499 -7.36 -18.59 11.79
N THR A 500 -6.64 -19.42 11.04
CA THR A 500 -5.34 -19.98 11.44
C THR A 500 -4.45 -20.14 10.21
N GLY A 501 -3.13 -20.15 10.41
CA GLY A 501 -2.19 -20.33 9.31
C GLY A 501 -0.75 -20.35 9.77
N LEU A 502 0.12 -20.86 8.90
CA LEU A 502 1.57 -20.78 9.04
C LEU A 502 2.09 -19.76 8.03
N TYR A 503 3.04 -18.93 8.49
CA TYR A 503 3.62 -17.85 7.70
C TYR A 503 5.13 -17.91 7.82
N HIS A 504 5.83 -17.62 6.72
CA HIS A 504 7.28 -17.61 6.66
C HIS A 504 7.77 -16.28 6.10
N GLN A 505 8.89 -15.81 6.63
CA GLN A 505 9.56 -14.61 6.17
C GLN A 505 11.06 -14.84 6.15
N LEU A 506 11.74 -14.33 5.13
CA LEU A 506 13.19 -14.20 5.13
C LEU A 506 13.58 -13.05 6.08
N PRO A 507 14.53 -13.23 7.01
CA PRO A 507 15.04 -12.13 7.81
C PRO A 507 15.56 -10.98 6.95
N PRO A 508 15.66 -9.76 7.48
CA PRO A 508 16.26 -8.63 6.77
C PRO A 508 17.67 -8.97 6.27
N TYR A 509 18.07 -8.45 5.12
CA TYR A 509 19.39 -8.74 4.53
C TYR A 509 20.53 -8.38 5.47
N THR A 510 20.37 -7.33 6.27
CA THR A 510 21.33 -6.96 7.32
C THR A 510 21.57 -8.06 8.35
N CYS A 511 20.57 -8.89 8.66
CA CYS A 511 20.70 -10.03 9.56
C CYS A 511 21.32 -11.24 8.86
N LEU A 512 21.03 -11.42 7.56
CA LEU A 512 21.55 -12.57 6.79
C LEU A 512 23.05 -12.50 6.56
N LEU A 513 23.65 -11.32 6.60
CA LEU A 513 25.08 -11.12 6.44
C LEU A 513 25.91 -11.80 7.53
N TYR A 514 25.48 -11.70 8.78
CA TYR A 514 26.19 -12.27 9.93
C TYR A 514 26.08 -13.78 10.03
N THR A 515 25.17 -14.40 9.27
CA THR A 515 24.94 -15.86 9.30
C THR A 515 25.60 -16.58 8.13
N SER A 516 26.01 -15.89 7.05
CA SER A 516 26.67 -16.50 5.90
C SER A 516 28.13 -16.89 6.18
N ASP A 517 28.80 -16.20 7.10
CA ASP A 517 30.19 -16.48 7.50
C ASP A 517 30.30 -17.55 8.59
N ALA A 518 29.16 -18.01 9.14
CA ALA A 518 29.10 -19.02 10.21
C ALA A 518 28.61 -20.40 9.71
N ALA A 519 28.40 -20.59 8.38
CA ALA A 519 27.87 -21.82 7.80
C ALA A 519 28.94 -22.54 6.87
#